data_b7b31dff0a503c8b41091e85fb8edf0d
#
_entry.id   b7b31dff0a503c8b41091e85fb8edf0d
#
_cell.length_a   1.000
_cell.length_b   1.000
_cell.length_c   1.000
_cell.angle_alpha   90.00
_cell.angle_beta   90.00
_cell.angle_gamma   90.00
#
_symmetry.space_group_name_H-M   'P 1'
#
loop_
_entity.id
_entity.type
_entity.pdbx_description
1 polymer ?
#
loop_
_entity_poly.entity_id
_entity_poly.type
_entity_poly.pdbx_seq_one_letter_code
_entity_poly.pdbx_strand_id
1 'polypeptide(L)'
;MHMTPAGIPGAWLIDYEPVSDERGWFMRVYDADVFAQAGLCTDYPQHGEAHNRTRGTVRGLHFQSEPHAEVRLIRCTHGAVYDVLVDLRPGANFGAWRAFELRAGVPR
;
A
#
# COMPACT_ATOMS: atom_id res chain seq x y z
N MET A 1 10.02 -6.16 -8.63
CA MET A 1 9.15 -5.97 -7.45
C MET A 1 9.45 -7.06 -6.43
N HIS A 2 9.66 -6.71 -5.18
CA HIS A 2 9.86 -7.64 -4.08
C HIS A 2 8.74 -7.46 -3.05
N MET A 3 8.14 -8.55 -2.59
CA MET A 3 6.97 -8.54 -1.70
C MET A 3 7.32 -9.18 -0.36
N THR A 4 7.12 -8.44 0.72
CA THR A 4 7.43 -8.86 2.09
C THR A 4 6.17 -8.81 2.96
N PRO A 5 5.86 -9.84 3.76
CA PRO A 5 4.75 -9.79 4.71
C PRO A 5 4.87 -8.60 5.66
N ALA A 6 3.81 -7.83 5.82
CA ALA A 6 3.78 -6.62 6.63
C ALA A 6 3.48 -6.88 8.14
N GLY A 7 3.47 -8.14 8.57
CA GLY A 7 3.22 -8.51 9.97
C GLY A 7 1.76 -8.47 10.41
N ILE A 8 0.84 -8.30 9.46
CA ILE A 8 -0.60 -8.54 9.59
C ILE A 8 -0.96 -9.54 8.49
N PRO A 9 -1.64 -10.65 8.77
CA PRO A 9 -1.99 -11.63 7.75
C PRO A 9 -2.76 -10.98 6.58
N GLY A 10 -2.28 -11.20 5.34
CA GLY A 10 -2.85 -10.62 4.13
C GLY A 10 -2.39 -9.20 3.80
N ALA A 11 -1.58 -8.57 4.66
CA ALA A 11 -0.95 -7.28 4.37
C ALA A 11 0.51 -7.47 3.91
N TRP A 12 0.92 -6.71 2.90
CA TRP A 12 2.21 -6.83 2.24
C TRP A 12 2.85 -5.46 2.02
N LEU A 13 4.17 -5.41 2.17
CA LEU A 13 5.00 -4.33 1.67
C LEU A 13 5.52 -4.71 0.28
N ILE A 14 5.50 -3.77 -0.64
CA ILE A 14 5.96 -3.97 -2.00
C ILE A 14 7.11 -3.00 -2.26
N ASP A 15 8.30 -3.54 -2.38
CA ASP A 15 9.50 -2.79 -2.77
C ASP A 15 9.66 -2.85 -4.28
N TYR A 16 9.84 -1.70 -4.91
CA TYR A 16 9.96 -1.56 -6.35
C TYR A 16 11.42 -1.44 -6.76
N GLU A 17 11.73 -1.84 -7.97
CA GLU A 17 13.05 -1.76 -8.57
C GLU A 17 13.03 -0.81 -9.76
N PRO A 18 13.38 0.47 -9.56
CA PRO A 18 13.46 1.42 -10.65
C PRO A 18 14.62 1.09 -11.58
N VAL A 19 14.38 1.21 -12.88
CA VAL A 19 15.42 1.15 -13.90
C VAL A 19 15.79 2.57 -14.29
N SER A 20 17.05 2.93 -14.16
CA SER A 20 17.56 4.29 -14.38
C SER A 20 18.45 4.36 -15.62
N ASP A 21 18.35 5.47 -16.35
CA ASP A 21 19.27 5.88 -17.41
C ASP A 21 19.55 7.41 -17.33
N GLU A 22 20.19 7.99 -18.34
CA GLU A 22 20.51 9.41 -18.40
C GLU A 22 19.30 10.36 -18.43
N ARG A 23 18.11 9.85 -18.75
CA ARG A 23 16.84 10.60 -18.79
C ARG A 23 16.11 10.59 -17.45
N GLY A 24 16.52 9.71 -16.50
CA GLY A 24 15.86 9.51 -15.22
C GLY A 24 15.60 8.02 -14.92
N TRP A 25 14.42 7.70 -14.43
CA TRP A 25 14.08 6.33 -14.09
C TRP A 25 12.65 5.97 -14.48
N PHE A 26 12.43 4.68 -14.72
CA PHE A 26 11.12 4.06 -14.88
C PHE A 26 10.90 3.03 -13.77
N MET A 27 9.71 3.00 -13.22
CA MET A 27 9.34 2.03 -12.20
C MET A 27 7.92 1.51 -12.48
N ARG A 28 7.79 0.19 -12.60
CA ARG A 28 6.49 -0.46 -12.71
C ARG A 28 5.89 -0.61 -11.32
N VAL A 29 4.78 0.05 -11.07
CA VAL A 29 4.14 0.12 -9.74
C VAL A 29 3.01 -0.89 -9.56
N TYR A 30 2.54 -1.49 -10.65
CA TYR A 30 1.56 -2.56 -10.67
C TYR A 30 1.79 -3.45 -11.90
N ASP A 31 1.68 -4.75 -11.70
CA ASP A 31 1.71 -5.76 -12.75
C ASP A 31 0.79 -6.91 -12.32
N ALA A 32 -0.27 -7.14 -13.09
CA ALA A 32 -1.30 -8.11 -12.74
C ALA A 32 -0.75 -9.54 -12.64
N ASP A 33 0.16 -9.92 -13.54
CA ASP A 33 0.74 -11.26 -13.56
C ASP A 33 1.65 -11.49 -12.34
N VAL A 34 2.46 -10.50 -11.98
CA VAL A 34 3.33 -10.56 -10.80
C VAL A 34 2.49 -10.64 -9.51
N PHE A 35 1.42 -9.85 -9.42
CA PHE A 35 0.50 -9.88 -8.29
C PHE A 35 -0.22 -11.22 -8.18
N ALA A 36 -0.73 -11.75 -9.30
CA ALA A 36 -1.39 -13.07 -9.34
C ALA A 36 -0.45 -14.19 -8.90
N GLN A 37 0.81 -14.20 -9.38
CA GLN A 37 1.82 -15.19 -8.98
C GLN A 37 2.15 -15.12 -7.49
N ALA A 38 2.07 -13.95 -6.87
CA ALA A 38 2.25 -13.75 -5.45
C ALA A 38 0.98 -14.02 -4.61
N GLY A 39 -0.14 -14.39 -5.24
CA GLY A 39 -1.42 -14.62 -4.58
C GLY A 39 -2.08 -13.32 -4.08
N LEU A 40 -1.72 -12.17 -4.65
CA LEU A 40 -2.29 -10.88 -4.31
C LEU A 40 -3.53 -10.56 -5.16
N CYS A 41 -4.33 -9.61 -4.69
CA CYS A 41 -5.45 -9.08 -5.46
C CYS A 41 -4.95 -8.44 -6.76
N THR A 42 -5.68 -8.69 -7.85
CA THR A 42 -5.42 -8.10 -9.17
C THR A 42 -6.58 -7.23 -9.66
N ASP A 43 -7.67 -7.20 -8.92
CA ASP A 43 -8.86 -6.43 -9.25
C ASP A 43 -8.92 -5.15 -8.41
N TYR A 44 -8.63 -4.02 -9.05
CA TYR A 44 -8.70 -2.68 -8.46
C TYR A 44 -9.61 -1.81 -9.34
N PRO A 45 -10.95 -1.88 -9.17
CA PRO A 45 -11.90 -1.21 -10.06
C PRO A 45 -11.88 0.31 -9.96
N GLN A 46 -11.28 0.86 -8.90
CA GLN A 46 -11.18 2.31 -8.70
C GLN A 46 -9.75 2.70 -8.35
N HIS A 47 -9.30 3.80 -8.94
CA HIS A 47 -8.01 4.43 -8.65
C HIS A 47 -8.27 5.89 -8.25
N GLY A 48 -7.62 6.34 -7.20
CA GLY A 48 -7.74 7.70 -6.71
C GLY A 48 -6.43 8.24 -6.18
N GLU A 49 -6.31 9.54 -6.09
CA GLU A 49 -5.19 10.24 -5.46
C GLU A 49 -5.71 11.19 -4.39
N ALA A 50 -5.06 11.21 -3.23
CA ALA A 50 -5.37 12.12 -2.15
C ALA A 50 -4.22 13.09 -1.93
N HIS A 51 -4.51 14.40 -1.96
CA HIS A 51 -3.54 15.45 -1.67
C HIS A 51 -3.82 16.08 -0.29
N ASN A 52 -2.76 16.21 0.51
CA ASN A 52 -2.81 16.88 1.80
C ASN A 52 -2.03 18.20 1.72
N ARG A 53 -2.73 19.34 1.87
CA ARG A 53 -2.12 20.67 1.76
C ARG A 53 -1.22 21.01 2.95
N THR A 54 -1.51 20.43 4.12
CA THR A 54 -0.86 20.77 5.38
C THR A 54 -0.11 19.56 5.92
N ARG A 55 1.15 19.74 6.32
CA ARG A 55 1.91 18.72 7.03
C ARG A 55 1.20 18.36 8.34
N GLY A 56 1.18 17.08 8.67
CA GLY A 56 0.53 16.58 9.87
C GLY A 56 -0.98 16.36 9.73
N THR A 57 -1.54 16.50 8.52
CA THR A 57 -2.93 16.13 8.29
C THR A 57 -3.15 14.65 8.62
N VAL A 58 -4.16 14.39 9.46
CA VAL A 58 -4.59 13.04 9.83
C VAL A 58 -5.88 12.71 9.09
N ARG A 59 -5.93 11.53 8.48
CA ARG A 59 -7.14 10.95 7.88
C ARG A 59 -7.32 9.54 8.40
N GLY A 60 -8.54 9.15 8.66
CA GLY A 60 -8.89 7.80 9.07
C GLY A 60 -9.00 7.65 10.60
N LEU A 61 -8.88 6.44 11.10
CA LEU A 61 -8.77 5.16 10.35
C LEU A 61 -10.04 4.91 9.53
N HIS A 62 -9.89 4.22 8.37
CA HIS A 62 -11.00 3.90 7.49
C HIS A 62 -11.07 2.39 7.22
N PHE A 63 -12.27 1.85 7.19
CA PHE A 63 -12.52 0.49 6.73
C PHE A 63 -13.90 0.40 6.06
N GLN A 64 -14.11 -0.64 5.30
CA GLN A 64 -15.42 -0.99 4.75
C GLN A 64 -15.80 -2.38 5.25
N SER A 65 -17.04 -2.52 5.72
CA SER A 65 -17.60 -3.80 6.14
C SER A 65 -18.23 -4.55 4.97
N GLU A 66 -18.42 -5.85 5.14
CA GLU A 66 -19.14 -6.66 4.18
C GLU A 66 -20.56 -6.09 3.90
N PRO A 67 -21.06 -6.16 2.66
CA PRO A 67 -20.46 -6.78 1.48
C PRO A 67 -19.53 -5.86 0.67
N HIS A 68 -19.08 -4.74 1.22
CA HIS A 68 -18.31 -3.71 0.53
C HIS A 68 -16.82 -3.71 0.93
N ALA A 69 -16.34 -4.78 1.54
CA ALA A 69 -14.91 -4.93 1.86
C ALA A 69 -14.06 -4.79 0.60
N GLU A 70 -12.93 -4.10 0.71
CA GLU A 70 -12.04 -3.82 -0.42
C GLU A 70 -10.58 -4.12 -0.07
N VAL A 71 -9.80 -4.47 -1.07
CA VAL A 71 -8.35 -4.51 -0.99
C VAL A 71 -7.79 -3.18 -1.50
N ARG A 72 -6.81 -2.62 -0.81
CA ARG A 72 -6.17 -1.35 -1.17
C ARG A 72 -4.70 -1.55 -1.49
N LEU A 73 -4.27 -0.95 -2.59
CA LEU A 73 -2.86 -0.75 -2.91
C LEU A 73 -2.53 0.73 -2.67
N ILE A 74 -1.67 1.01 -1.70
CA ILE A 74 -1.35 2.38 -1.28
C ILE A 74 0.10 2.70 -1.60
N ARG A 75 0.34 3.86 -2.20
CA ARG A 75 1.67 4.36 -2.53
C ARG A 75 1.75 5.86 -2.29
N CYS A 76 2.87 6.33 -1.75
CA CYS A 76 3.16 7.76 -1.66
C CYS A 76 3.75 8.27 -2.98
N THR A 77 3.11 9.24 -3.63
CA THR A 77 3.56 9.82 -4.89
C THR A 77 4.32 11.14 -4.72
N HIS A 78 4.13 11.83 -3.59
CA HIS A 78 4.83 13.07 -3.25
C HIS A 78 4.99 13.21 -1.73
N GLY A 79 6.18 13.60 -1.28
CA GLY A 79 6.47 13.77 0.14
C GLY A 79 6.58 12.44 0.89
N ALA A 80 5.92 12.36 2.05
CA ALA A 80 5.88 11.17 2.89
C ALA A 80 4.55 11.04 3.61
N VAL A 81 4.11 9.80 3.83
CA VAL A 81 2.96 9.46 4.68
C VAL A 81 3.36 8.40 5.70
N TYR A 82 2.80 8.51 6.89
CA TYR A 82 2.86 7.50 7.93
C TYR A 82 1.55 6.73 7.89
N ASP A 83 1.59 5.53 7.32
CA ASP A 83 0.41 4.69 7.10
C ASP A 83 0.28 3.67 8.22
N VAL A 84 -0.94 3.54 8.78
CA VAL A 84 -1.23 2.65 9.90
C VAL A 84 -2.29 1.65 9.51
N LEU A 85 -1.96 0.37 9.66
CA LEU A 85 -2.86 -0.76 9.46
C LEU A 85 -3.28 -1.34 10.81
N VAL A 86 -4.58 -1.60 10.97
CA VAL A 86 -5.14 -2.28 12.15
C VAL A 86 -5.96 -3.48 11.70
N ASP A 87 -5.72 -4.64 12.28
CA ASP A 87 -6.51 -5.84 12.01
C ASP A 87 -7.83 -5.80 12.80
N LEU A 88 -8.94 -5.65 12.10
CA LEU A 88 -10.28 -5.65 12.68
C LEU A 88 -11.02 -7.00 12.49
N ARG A 89 -10.36 -8.00 11.92
CA ARG A 89 -10.97 -9.32 11.73
C ARG A 89 -11.08 -10.05 13.06
N PRO A 90 -12.22 -10.72 13.33
CA PRO A 90 -12.36 -11.53 14.55
C PRO A 90 -11.26 -12.60 14.65
N GLY A 91 -10.71 -12.78 15.84
CA GLY A 91 -9.69 -13.81 16.10
C GLY A 91 -8.50 -13.28 16.90
N ALA A 92 -7.44 -14.08 16.93
CA ALA A 92 -6.26 -13.84 17.77
C ALA A 92 -5.49 -12.54 17.43
N ASN A 93 -5.63 -12.04 16.19
CA ASN A 93 -4.95 -10.82 15.73
C ASN A 93 -5.81 -9.56 15.84
N PHE A 94 -7.04 -9.65 16.37
CA PHE A 94 -7.91 -8.48 16.51
C PHE A 94 -7.22 -7.35 17.29
N GLY A 95 -7.19 -6.16 16.68
CA GLY A 95 -6.53 -4.99 17.25
C GLY A 95 -5.01 -4.96 17.06
N ALA A 96 -4.40 -5.99 16.49
CA ALA A 96 -2.98 -5.92 16.09
C ALA A 96 -2.79 -4.82 15.05
N TRP A 97 -1.73 -4.03 15.19
CA TRP A 97 -1.46 -2.95 14.27
C TRP A 97 0.00 -2.90 13.85
N ARG A 98 0.24 -2.29 12.70
CA ARG A 98 1.56 -1.98 12.15
C ARG A 98 1.52 -0.61 11.50
N ALA A 99 2.68 0.02 11.45
CA ALA A 99 2.83 1.32 10.80
C ALA A 99 4.06 1.34 9.91
N PHE A 100 3.94 2.08 8.80
CA PHE A 100 4.97 2.17 7.78
C PHE A 100 5.10 3.62 7.33
N GLU A 101 6.33 4.05 7.12
CA GLU A 101 6.59 5.30 6.43
C GLU A 101 6.75 5.03 4.94
N LEU A 102 5.85 5.58 4.14
CA LEU A 102 5.91 5.54 2.68
C LEU A 102 6.41 6.90 2.17
N ARG A 103 7.46 6.90 1.35
CA ARG A 103 8.06 8.12 0.80
C ARG A 103 8.07 8.09 -0.72
N ALA A 104 7.77 9.25 -1.33
CA ALA A 104 7.99 9.43 -2.75
C ALA A 104 9.49 9.32 -3.09
N GLY A 105 9.79 8.76 -4.27
CA GLY A 105 11.17 8.56 -4.72
C GLY A 105 11.94 7.44 -4.01
N VAL A 106 11.38 6.83 -2.98
CA VAL A 106 11.87 5.60 -2.39
C VAL A 106 11.10 4.44 -3.00
N PRO A 107 11.75 3.37 -3.44
CA PRO A 107 11.10 2.25 -4.11
C PRO A 107 10.29 1.36 -3.14
N ARG A 108 9.31 1.97 -2.51
CA ARG A 108 8.38 1.29 -1.60
C ARG A 108 6.97 1.88 -1.71
#